data_ec0b5e4dab1d0f48829d13eebf9a5258
#
_entry.id   ec0b5e4dab1d0f48829d13eebf9a5258
#
_cell.length_a   1.000
_cell.length_b   1.000
_cell.length_c   1.000
_cell.angle_alpha   90.00
_cell.angle_beta   90.00
_cell.angle_gamma   90.00
#
_symmetry.space_group_name_H-M   'P 1'
#
loop_
_entity.id
_entity.type
_entity.pdbx_description
1 polymer ?
#
loop_
_entity_poly.entity_id
_entity_poly.type
_entity_poly.pdbx_seq_one_letter_code
_entity_poly.pdbx_strand_id
1 'polypeptide(L)'
;MAVGAVDEAQLRDLIPEVLAALVHRGADFATAEDAVQEALVRAFETWGTWSAEYPDDPKGWLITTAWRRFIDLTRSDTARRRRESVVSDEPPPGPAASVDDTLHLYFLCAHPSLTAPSAVALTLRAVGGLTTRQIAQAYLVPESTMAQRISRAKRIVGDVRLDEPGDLRTVLKVLYLVFNEGYSGDVDLAAEAIRLARQLAASAQDEEVAGLLALFLLHHARRPARTRADGSLVPLADQDRSLWRRDMIAEGVAVLQAALARDRLWEYQAQAAIAALHGDAQKADETDWPQIVEWYDELVRLTDSPVVRLNRAVAVGEADGPRAGLAALAALDPTLPRYTASAAYLHERAGDIATAAELYVAAAERAQNVAERNHLTLRAATLRRSLQGERG
;
A
#
# COMPACT_ATOMS: atom_id res chain seq x y z
N MET A 1 -34.96 -15.76 -1.82
CA MET A 1 -34.00 -14.67 -2.09
C MET A 1 -33.38 -14.32 -0.76
N ALA A 2 -32.09 -14.57 -0.58
CA ALA A 2 -31.37 -14.23 0.63
C ALA A 2 -31.30 -12.68 0.68
N VAL A 3 -31.92 -12.06 1.69
CA VAL A 3 -31.76 -10.66 2.02
C VAL A 3 -30.29 -10.51 2.46
N GLY A 4 -29.52 -9.75 1.70
CA GLY A 4 -28.08 -9.67 1.83
C GLY A 4 -27.69 -9.09 3.19
N ALA A 5 -26.72 -9.75 3.84
CA ALA A 5 -25.94 -9.14 4.90
C ALA A 5 -25.32 -7.84 4.33
N VAL A 6 -25.33 -6.78 5.14
CA VAL A 6 -24.65 -5.51 4.79
C VAL A 6 -23.23 -5.82 4.42
N ASP A 7 -22.84 -5.54 3.19
CA ASP A 7 -21.47 -5.72 2.73
C ASP A 7 -20.60 -4.61 3.34
N GLU A 8 -19.80 -5.00 4.32
CA GLU A 8 -18.86 -4.09 5.00
C GLU A 8 -17.94 -3.38 4.02
N ALA A 9 -17.54 -4.06 2.92
CA ALA A 9 -16.68 -3.47 1.90
C ALA A 9 -17.41 -2.35 1.15
N GLN A 10 -18.69 -2.55 0.78
CA GLN A 10 -19.49 -1.52 0.12
C GLN A 10 -19.69 -0.29 0.99
N LEU A 11 -19.91 -0.48 2.29
CA LEU A 11 -20.04 0.65 3.22
C LEU A 11 -18.73 1.42 3.37
N ARG A 12 -17.59 0.73 3.41
CA ARG A 12 -16.29 1.39 3.46
C ARG A 12 -16.00 2.23 2.24
N ASP A 13 -16.45 1.81 1.05
CA ASP A 13 -16.26 2.57 -0.18
C ASP A 13 -17.01 3.91 -0.17
N LEU A 14 -18.09 4.05 0.62
CA LEU A 14 -18.83 5.28 0.78
C LEU A 14 -18.20 6.28 1.77
N ILE A 15 -17.29 5.82 2.64
CA ILE A 15 -16.72 6.66 3.71
C ILE A 15 -16.09 7.95 3.18
N PRO A 16 -15.19 7.91 2.19
CA PRO A 16 -14.54 9.12 1.69
C PRO A 16 -15.55 10.13 1.13
N GLU A 17 -16.56 9.66 0.40
CA GLU A 17 -17.58 10.51 -0.18
C GLU A 17 -18.46 11.17 0.89
N VAL A 18 -18.83 10.41 1.95
CA VAL A 18 -19.61 10.92 3.09
C VAL A 18 -18.78 11.95 3.86
N LEU A 19 -17.52 11.65 4.16
CA LEU A 19 -16.62 12.55 4.88
C LEU A 19 -16.38 13.85 4.10
N ALA A 20 -16.08 13.73 2.80
CA ALA A 20 -15.92 14.87 1.90
C ALA A 20 -17.16 15.76 1.88
N ALA A 21 -18.35 15.17 1.82
CA ALA A 21 -19.60 15.90 1.84
C ALA A 21 -19.81 16.69 3.14
N LEU A 22 -19.39 16.18 4.30
CA LEU A 22 -19.48 16.89 5.57
C LEU A 22 -18.48 18.06 5.61
N VAL A 23 -17.23 17.82 5.20
CA VAL A 23 -16.18 18.85 5.21
C VAL A 23 -16.52 19.97 4.21
N HIS A 24 -17.03 19.63 3.03
CA HIS A 24 -17.50 20.62 2.04
C HIS A 24 -18.63 21.52 2.58
N ARG A 25 -19.47 21.01 3.49
CA ARG A 25 -20.51 21.76 4.19
C ARG A 25 -20.00 22.60 5.36
N GLY A 26 -18.69 22.66 5.56
CA GLY A 26 -18.04 23.46 6.59
C GLY A 26 -17.81 22.75 7.92
N ALA A 27 -17.98 21.41 7.97
CA ALA A 27 -17.55 20.65 9.14
C ALA A 27 -16.02 20.61 9.23
N ASP A 28 -15.46 20.77 10.43
CA ASP A 28 -14.05 20.51 10.64
C ASP A 28 -13.76 19.01 10.46
N PHE A 29 -12.61 18.71 9.87
CA PHE A 29 -12.24 17.34 9.48
C PHE A 29 -12.26 16.36 10.65
N ALA A 30 -11.77 16.77 11.82
CA ALA A 30 -11.64 15.88 12.97
C ALA A 30 -13.00 15.43 13.50
N THR A 31 -13.92 16.39 13.71
CA THR A 31 -15.28 16.13 14.19
C THR A 31 -16.13 15.43 13.11
N ALA A 32 -15.92 15.79 11.82
CA ALA A 32 -16.59 15.13 10.69
C ALA A 32 -16.23 13.65 10.60
N GLU A 33 -14.95 13.29 10.75
CA GLU A 33 -14.52 11.90 10.71
C GLU A 33 -15.09 11.10 11.88
N ASP A 34 -15.09 11.65 13.10
CA ASP A 34 -15.72 11.00 14.25
C ASP A 34 -17.23 10.79 14.03
N ALA A 35 -17.94 11.77 13.46
CA ALA A 35 -19.34 11.65 13.13
C ALA A 35 -19.65 10.61 12.06
N VAL A 36 -18.79 10.47 11.05
CA VAL A 36 -18.92 9.45 10.00
C VAL A 36 -18.71 8.05 10.59
N GLN A 37 -17.72 7.88 11.46
CA GLN A 37 -17.48 6.58 12.10
C GLN A 37 -18.68 6.14 12.97
N GLU A 38 -19.28 7.07 13.73
CA GLU A 38 -20.47 6.76 14.51
C GLU A 38 -21.70 6.46 13.61
N ALA A 39 -21.83 7.16 12.48
CA ALA A 39 -22.88 6.85 11.51
C ALA A 39 -22.72 5.45 10.91
N LEU A 40 -21.50 4.99 10.66
CA LEU A 40 -21.21 3.63 10.20
C LEU A 40 -21.59 2.58 11.24
N VAL A 41 -21.18 2.77 12.50
CA VAL A 41 -21.59 1.87 13.60
C VAL A 41 -23.10 1.76 13.63
N ARG A 42 -23.82 2.87 13.52
CA ARG A 42 -25.28 2.90 13.50
C ARG A 42 -25.87 2.21 12.28
N ALA A 43 -25.24 2.33 11.11
CA ALA A 43 -25.65 1.61 9.90
C ALA A 43 -25.54 0.09 10.12
N PHE A 44 -24.44 -0.39 10.69
CA PHE A 44 -24.27 -1.81 11.02
C PHE A 44 -25.31 -2.30 12.02
N GLU A 45 -25.61 -1.53 13.05
CA GLU A 45 -26.64 -1.87 14.04
C GLU A 45 -28.06 -1.89 13.43
N THR A 46 -28.35 -0.98 12.51
CA THR A 46 -29.70 -0.81 11.94
C THR A 46 -29.94 -1.76 10.77
N TRP A 47 -28.95 -1.90 9.87
CA TRP A 47 -29.10 -2.67 8.62
C TRP A 47 -28.64 -4.12 8.76
N GLY A 48 -27.81 -4.43 9.76
CA GLY A 48 -27.27 -5.78 10.04
C GLY A 48 -28.24 -6.71 10.74
N THR A 49 -29.31 -6.21 11.32
CA THR A 49 -30.39 -7.01 11.91
C THR A 49 -31.42 -7.33 10.83
N TRP A 50 -31.99 -8.51 10.86
CA TRP A 50 -32.96 -9.12 9.91
C TRP A 50 -34.24 -8.27 9.63
N SER A 51 -34.26 -7.02 9.98
CA SER A 51 -35.34 -6.07 9.70
C SER A 51 -35.10 -5.29 8.42
N ALA A 52 -36.07 -5.27 7.61
CA ALA A 52 -36.30 -4.87 6.24
C ALA A 52 -35.93 -3.43 5.82
N GLU A 53 -34.95 -2.79 6.38
CA GLU A 53 -34.70 -1.35 6.10
C GLU A 53 -33.27 -1.05 5.64
N TYR A 54 -32.80 -1.78 4.62
CA TYR A 54 -31.68 -1.28 3.84
C TYR A 54 -32.20 -0.08 3.01
N PRO A 55 -31.63 1.13 3.17
CA PRO A 55 -32.14 2.30 2.49
C PRO A 55 -31.88 2.23 0.98
N ASP A 56 -32.79 2.78 0.19
CA ASP A 56 -32.62 2.92 -1.26
C ASP A 56 -31.41 3.78 -1.63
N ASP A 57 -31.04 4.75 -0.76
CA ASP A 57 -29.83 5.58 -0.87
C ASP A 57 -28.99 5.48 0.41
N PRO A 58 -28.08 4.47 0.52
CA PRO A 58 -27.20 4.30 1.67
C PRO A 58 -26.27 5.49 1.90
N LYS A 59 -25.78 6.12 0.83
CA LYS A 59 -24.91 7.30 0.89
C LYS A 59 -25.64 8.50 1.50
N GLY A 60 -26.82 8.80 1.00
CA GLY A 60 -27.64 9.90 1.52
C GLY A 60 -28.03 9.70 2.98
N TRP A 61 -28.34 8.46 3.36
CA TRP A 61 -28.62 8.10 4.75
C TRP A 61 -27.40 8.34 5.66
N LEU A 62 -26.22 7.89 5.24
CA LEU A 62 -24.96 8.08 5.97
C LEU A 62 -24.64 9.56 6.11
N ILE A 63 -24.74 10.36 5.03
CA ILE A 63 -24.52 11.82 5.07
C ILE A 63 -25.45 12.47 6.09
N THR A 64 -26.73 12.13 6.05
CA THR A 64 -27.74 12.72 6.94
C THR A 64 -27.48 12.34 8.40
N THR A 65 -27.15 11.08 8.66
CA THR A 65 -26.87 10.55 10.00
C THR A 65 -25.60 11.15 10.57
N ALA A 66 -24.52 11.18 9.78
CA ALA A 66 -23.25 11.77 10.16
C ALA A 66 -23.38 13.29 10.39
N TRP A 67 -24.15 14.01 9.56
CA TRP A 67 -24.38 15.45 9.74
C TRP A 67 -25.11 15.75 11.05
N ARG A 68 -26.16 15.01 11.38
CA ARG A 68 -26.87 15.13 12.67
C ARG A 68 -25.91 14.91 13.83
N ARG A 69 -25.06 13.87 13.71
CA ARG A 69 -24.08 13.56 14.75
C ARG A 69 -23.02 14.64 14.90
N PHE A 70 -22.54 15.20 13.78
CA PHE A 70 -21.61 16.33 13.78
C PHE A 70 -22.20 17.54 14.53
N ILE A 71 -23.47 17.88 14.29
CA ILE A 71 -24.16 18.96 15.01
C ILE A 71 -24.23 18.65 16.52
N ASP A 72 -24.56 17.42 16.90
CA ASP A 72 -24.61 17.01 18.31
C ASP A 72 -23.26 17.12 19.00
N LEU A 73 -22.18 16.68 18.33
CA LEU A 73 -20.81 16.78 18.85
C LEU A 73 -20.38 18.24 19.01
N THR A 74 -20.64 19.08 18.01
CA THR A 74 -20.31 20.51 18.06
C THR A 74 -21.13 21.26 19.11
N ARG A 75 -22.41 20.92 19.30
CA ARG A 75 -23.25 21.47 20.39
C ARG A 75 -22.74 21.04 21.76
N SER A 76 -22.34 19.79 21.91
CA SER A 76 -21.74 19.26 23.15
C SER A 76 -20.43 19.98 23.49
N ASP A 77 -19.55 20.17 22.53
CA ASP A 77 -18.28 20.89 22.70
C ASP A 77 -18.48 22.39 22.90
N THR A 78 -19.46 23.01 22.22
CA THR A 78 -19.83 24.40 22.45
C THR A 78 -20.56 24.61 23.77
N ALA A 79 -21.42 23.71 24.22
CA ALA A 79 -21.98 23.73 25.57
C ALA A 79 -20.90 23.57 26.65
N ARG A 80 -19.86 22.80 26.37
CA ARG A 80 -18.68 22.65 27.24
C ARG A 80 -17.77 23.89 27.21
N ARG A 81 -17.67 24.57 26.04
CA ARG A 81 -16.95 25.86 25.86
C ARG A 81 -17.84 27.09 26.10
N ARG A 82 -19.17 26.95 26.04
CA ARG A 82 -20.14 28.02 26.19
C ARG A 82 -20.60 28.17 27.64
N ARG A 83 -19.98 29.06 28.26
CA ARG A 83 -20.74 30.08 28.97
C ARG A 83 -20.98 31.34 28.11
N GLU A 84 -20.56 31.36 26.85
CA GLU A 84 -20.73 32.54 25.99
C GLU A 84 -20.92 32.15 24.50
N SER A 85 -22.05 32.61 23.95
CA SER A 85 -22.47 32.76 22.54
C SER A 85 -23.38 31.73 21.86
N VAL A 86 -24.37 32.20 21.12
CA VAL A 86 -25.49 31.53 20.45
C VAL A 86 -25.06 31.04 19.05
N VAL A 87 -25.33 29.78 18.71
CA VAL A 87 -25.16 29.25 17.36
C VAL A 87 -26.52 29.07 16.68
N SER A 88 -26.61 29.50 15.45
CA SER A 88 -27.75 29.44 14.57
C SER A 88 -28.19 28.00 14.23
N ASP A 89 -29.47 27.73 14.33
CA ASP A 89 -30.13 26.47 13.91
C ASP A 89 -30.46 26.56 12.41
N GLU A 90 -29.46 26.49 11.55
CA GLU A 90 -29.71 26.46 10.12
C GLU A 90 -29.89 24.98 9.66
N PRO A 91 -30.97 24.64 8.94
CA PRO A 91 -31.17 23.30 8.42
C PRO A 91 -30.04 22.95 7.43
N PRO A 92 -29.68 21.67 7.31
CA PRO A 92 -28.61 21.27 6.39
C PRO A 92 -28.98 21.77 4.97
N PRO A 93 -28.04 22.40 4.25
CA PRO A 93 -28.25 22.75 2.85
C PRO A 93 -28.60 21.49 2.08
N GLY A 94 -29.51 21.61 1.09
CA GLY A 94 -29.96 20.50 0.25
C GLY A 94 -28.81 19.69 -0.37
N PRO A 95 -29.10 18.62 -1.14
CA PRO A 95 -28.08 17.74 -1.67
C PRO A 95 -27.00 18.56 -2.34
N ALA A 96 -25.78 18.46 -1.81
CA ALA A 96 -24.62 19.08 -2.43
C ALA A 96 -24.46 18.49 -3.84
N ALA A 97 -24.22 19.35 -4.84
CA ALA A 97 -23.76 18.89 -6.14
C ALA A 97 -22.64 17.87 -5.90
N SER A 98 -22.69 16.74 -6.61
CA SER A 98 -21.72 15.65 -6.45
C SER A 98 -20.35 16.07 -7.00
N VAL A 99 -19.65 16.92 -6.29
CA VAL A 99 -18.21 17.08 -6.49
C VAL A 99 -17.59 15.88 -5.78
N ASP A 100 -16.85 15.08 -6.52
CA ASP A 100 -16.08 13.98 -5.93
C ASP A 100 -14.84 14.57 -5.24
N ASP A 101 -15.01 14.93 -3.97
CA ASP A 101 -13.95 15.49 -3.14
C ASP A 101 -13.04 14.38 -2.54
N THR A 102 -13.22 13.13 -2.95
CA THR A 102 -12.44 11.99 -2.44
C THR A 102 -10.93 12.19 -2.64
N LEU A 103 -10.53 12.73 -3.80
CA LEU A 103 -9.13 13.03 -4.08
C LEU A 103 -8.54 14.04 -3.08
N HIS A 104 -9.30 15.07 -2.73
CA HIS A 104 -8.88 16.07 -1.74
C HIS A 104 -8.69 15.47 -0.34
N LEU A 105 -9.47 14.45 0.02
CA LEU A 105 -9.25 13.72 1.27
C LEU A 105 -7.94 12.94 1.27
N TYR A 106 -7.55 12.34 0.14
CA TYR A 106 -6.24 11.72 0.02
C TYR A 106 -5.12 12.74 0.21
N PHE A 107 -5.23 13.93 -0.41
CA PHE A 107 -4.26 15.00 -0.23
C PHE A 107 -4.17 15.45 1.23
N LEU A 108 -5.30 15.61 1.91
CA LEU A 108 -5.35 15.99 3.30
C LEU A 108 -4.69 14.92 4.20
N CYS A 109 -5.03 13.65 3.99
CA CYS A 109 -4.49 12.53 4.76
C CYS A 109 -2.99 12.27 4.50
N ALA A 110 -2.49 12.65 3.32
CA ALA A 110 -1.08 12.55 2.94
C ALA A 110 -0.36 13.91 2.97
N HIS A 111 -0.88 14.90 3.70
CA HIS A 111 -0.33 16.26 3.73
C HIS A 111 1.16 16.27 4.15
N PRO A 112 2.02 17.09 3.50
CA PRO A 112 3.47 17.13 3.77
C PRO A 112 3.86 17.46 5.21
N SER A 113 3.00 18.11 5.97
CA SER A 113 3.19 18.38 7.41
C SER A 113 3.10 17.12 8.28
N LEU A 114 2.60 16.01 7.75
CA LEU A 114 2.51 14.76 8.46
C LEU A 114 3.78 13.93 8.29
N THR A 115 4.17 13.23 9.36
CA THR A 115 5.16 12.16 9.20
C THR A 115 4.55 10.98 8.45
N ALA A 116 5.36 10.21 7.72
CA ALA A 116 4.87 9.04 6.97
C ALA A 116 4.01 8.07 7.81
N PRO A 117 4.38 7.68 9.06
CA PRO A 117 3.53 6.85 9.89
C PRO A 117 2.20 7.52 10.28
N SER A 118 2.17 8.85 10.39
CA SER A 118 0.94 9.60 10.70
C SER A 118 0.03 9.70 9.49
N ALA A 119 0.59 9.95 8.31
CA ALA A 119 -0.15 9.98 7.05
C ALA A 119 -0.77 8.60 6.74
N VAL A 120 -0.01 7.53 6.88
CA VAL A 120 -0.50 6.15 6.73
C VAL A 120 -1.66 5.87 7.68
N ALA A 121 -1.50 6.17 8.98
CA ALA A 121 -2.53 5.91 9.98
C ALA A 121 -3.81 6.73 9.70
N LEU A 122 -3.66 7.99 9.29
CA LEU A 122 -4.78 8.85 8.96
C LEU A 122 -5.49 8.41 7.68
N THR A 123 -4.76 8.01 6.63
CA THR A 123 -5.33 7.50 5.39
C THR A 123 -6.13 6.22 5.63
N LEU A 124 -5.57 5.26 6.38
CA LEU A 124 -6.29 4.04 6.72
C LEU A 124 -7.55 4.31 7.55
N ARG A 125 -7.51 5.31 8.42
CA ARG A 125 -8.65 5.68 9.27
C ARG A 125 -9.73 6.40 8.48
N ALA A 126 -9.38 7.49 7.79
CA ALA A 126 -10.34 8.43 7.20
C ALA A 126 -10.79 8.01 5.79
N VAL A 127 -9.92 7.37 5.01
CA VAL A 127 -10.21 6.91 3.65
C VAL A 127 -10.48 5.42 3.62
N GLY A 128 -9.67 4.62 4.33
CA GLY A 128 -9.82 3.18 4.43
C GLY A 128 -10.97 2.72 5.33
N GLY A 129 -11.43 3.58 6.23
CA GLY A 129 -12.51 3.25 7.17
C GLY A 129 -12.14 2.22 8.23
N LEU A 130 -10.85 1.95 8.44
CA LEU A 130 -10.40 1.01 9.45
C LEU A 130 -10.56 1.63 10.85
N THR A 131 -10.90 0.79 11.82
CA THR A 131 -10.93 1.20 13.24
C THR A 131 -9.51 1.42 13.77
N THR A 132 -9.36 2.27 14.78
CA THR A 132 -8.08 2.48 15.46
C THR A 132 -7.46 1.17 15.94
N ARG A 133 -8.28 0.26 16.44
CA ARG A 133 -7.88 -1.08 16.88
C ARG A 133 -7.32 -1.92 15.73
N GLN A 134 -7.98 -1.97 14.57
CA GLN A 134 -7.50 -2.69 13.38
C GLN A 134 -6.15 -2.15 12.91
N ILE A 135 -6.01 -0.82 12.85
CA ILE A 135 -4.75 -0.17 12.46
C ILE A 135 -3.64 -0.47 13.48
N ALA A 136 -3.95 -0.40 14.77
CA ALA A 136 -2.99 -0.70 15.84
C ALA A 136 -2.50 -2.15 15.78
N GLN A 137 -3.41 -3.10 15.55
CA GLN A 137 -3.09 -4.52 15.38
C GLN A 137 -2.20 -4.75 14.14
N ALA A 138 -2.53 -4.13 13.01
CA ALA A 138 -1.77 -4.24 11.77
C ALA A 138 -0.33 -3.73 11.91
N TYR A 139 -0.11 -2.70 12.71
CA TYR A 139 1.22 -2.12 12.95
C TYR A 139 1.90 -2.61 14.25
N LEU A 140 1.32 -3.61 14.91
CA LEU A 140 1.84 -4.21 16.14
C LEU A 140 2.18 -3.17 17.23
N VAL A 141 1.32 -2.16 17.37
CA VAL A 141 1.46 -1.11 18.39
C VAL A 141 0.25 -1.11 19.33
N PRO A 142 0.38 -0.61 20.58
CA PRO A 142 -0.76 -0.44 21.46
C PRO A 142 -1.83 0.48 20.85
N GLU A 143 -3.11 0.14 21.05
CA GLU A 143 -4.24 0.93 20.51
C GLU A 143 -4.20 2.39 20.99
N SER A 144 -3.81 2.64 22.24
CA SER A 144 -3.64 3.98 22.78
C SER A 144 -2.57 4.79 22.03
N THR A 145 -1.47 4.15 21.62
CA THR A 145 -0.42 4.79 20.83
C THR A 145 -0.93 5.15 19.45
N MET A 146 -1.69 4.26 18.81
CA MET A 146 -2.29 4.53 17.51
C MET A 146 -3.35 5.63 17.61
N ALA A 147 -4.20 5.61 18.62
CA ALA A 147 -5.19 6.67 18.88
C ALA A 147 -4.55 8.05 19.03
N GLN A 148 -3.45 8.15 19.80
CA GLN A 148 -2.69 9.40 19.95
C GLN A 148 -2.06 9.85 18.62
N ARG A 149 -1.55 8.92 17.79
CA ARG A 149 -0.98 9.22 16.48
C ARG A 149 -2.05 9.79 15.56
N ILE A 150 -3.21 9.16 15.46
CA ILE A 150 -4.33 9.59 14.64
C ILE A 150 -4.87 10.95 15.12
N SER A 151 -5.06 11.13 16.43
CA SER A 151 -5.53 12.39 17.02
C SER A 151 -4.56 13.55 16.73
N ARG A 152 -3.24 13.29 16.83
CA ARG A 152 -2.23 14.30 16.48
C ARG A 152 -2.24 14.62 15.01
N ALA A 153 -2.39 13.62 14.13
CA ALA A 153 -2.48 13.81 12.70
C ALA A 153 -3.70 14.66 12.33
N LYS A 154 -4.89 14.33 12.87
CA LYS A 154 -6.12 15.12 12.67
C LYS A 154 -5.93 16.59 13.07
N ARG A 155 -5.27 16.86 14.20
CA ARG A 155 -4.99 18.23 14.65
C ARG A 155 -4.05 18.99 13.72
N ILE A 156 -3.03 18.31 13.13
CA ILE A 156 -2.09 18.94 12.20
C ILE A 156 -2.80 19.37 10.92
N VAL A 157 -3.73 18.55 10.44
CA VAL A 157 -4.47 18.83 9.19
C VAL A 157 -5.78 19.57 9.42
N GLY A 158 -6.16 19.82 10.68
CA GLY A 158 -7.45 20.45 11.04
C GLY A 158 -7.62 21.87 10.49
N ASP A 159 -6.53 22.60 10.32
CA ASP A 159 -6.52 23.95 9.76
C ASP A 159 -6.25 23.98 8.22
N VAL A 160 -5.98 22.81 7.61
CA VAL A 160 -5.74 22.69 6.16
C VAL A 160 -7.07 22.70 5.42
N ARG A 161 -7.19 23.55 4.40
CA ARG A 161 -8.40 23.61 3.59
C ARG A 161 -8.48 22.43 2.64
N LEU A 162 -9.66 21.85 2.46
CA LEU A 162 -9.89 20.70 1.59
C LEU A 162 -9.60 21.02 0.11
N ASP A 163 -9.72 22.28 -0.29
CA ASP A 163 -9.49 22.77 -1.65
C ASP A 163 -8.04 23.17 -1.93
N GLU A 164 -7.12 22.99 -0.97
CA GLU A 164 -5.71 23.25 -1.19
C GLU A 164 -5.09 22.22 -2.16
N PRO A 165 -4.24 22.65 -3.09
CA PRO A 165 -3.53 21.73 -3.99
C PRO A 165 -2.71 20.73 -3.19
N GLY A 166 -2.92 19.45 -3.46
CA GLY A 166 -2.15 18.38 -2.83
C GLY A 166 -1.09 17.80 -3.76
N ASP A 167 -0.21 17.01 -3.17
CA ASP A 167 0.82 16.28 -3.91
C ASP A 167 0.42 14.81 -4.08
N LEU A 168 0.02 14.45 -5.29
CA LEU A 168 -0.37 13.09 -5.64
C LEU A 168 0.77 12.08 -5.41
N ARG A 169 2.03 12.49 -5.61
CA ARG A 169 3.18 11.61 -5.36
C ARG A 169 3.30 11.22 -3.89
N THR A 170 3.00 12.14 -2.99
CA THR A 170 2.96 11.84 -1.55
C THR A 170 1.84 10.85 -1.22
N VAL A 171 0.67 10.98 -1.84
CA VAL A 171 -0.43 10.00 -1.69
C VAL A 171 0.01 8.62 -2.16
N LEU A 172 0.59 8.52 -3.36
CA LEU A 172 1.07 7.25 -3.91
C LEU A 172 2.12 6.60 -3.00
N LYS A 173 3.04 7.40 -2.44
CA LYS A 173 4.02 6.90 -1.48
C LYS A 173 3.38 6.37 -0.20
N VAL A 174 2.34 7.02 0.31
CA VAL A 174 1.58 6.54 1.48
C VAL A 174 0.92 5.20 1.17
N LEU A 175 0.24 5.07 0.03
CA LEU A 175 -0.38 3.80 -0.38
C LEU A 175 0.66 2.69 -0.59
N TYR A 176 1.81 3.03 -1.17
CA TYR A 176 2.93 2.09 -1.31
C TYR A 176 3.46 1.60 0.05
N LEU A 177 3.54 2.47 1.05
CA LEU A 177 3.92 2.07 2.41
C LEU A 177 2.88 1.15 3.06
N VAL A 178 1.58 1.43 2.86
CA VAL A 178 0.50 0.54 3.32
C VAL A 178 0.61 -0.85 2.68
N PHE A 179 0.83 -0.90 1.38
CA PHE A 179 0.98 -2.16 0.64
C PHE A 179 2.17 -2.99 1.14
N ASN A 180 3.33 -2.34 1.37
CA ASN A 180 4.55 -3.01 1.80
C ASN A 180 4.50 -3.51 3.24
N GLU A 181 3.67 -2.94 4.11
CA GLU A 181 3.39 -3.49 5.43
C GLU A 181 2.75 -4.88 5.32
N GLY A 182 1.99 -5.08 4.27
CA GLY A 182 1.50 -6.38 3.87
C GLY A 182 0.43 -6.94 4.78
N TYR A 183 0.65 -8.16 5.27
CA TYR A 183 -0.28 -8.87 6.13
C TYR A 183 0.20 -8.84 7.57
N SER A 184 -0.57 -8.18 8.43
CA SER A 184 -0.29 -8.11 9.87
C SER A 184 -1.60 -8.25 10.65
N GLY A 185 -1.67 -9.23 11.52
CA GLY A 185 -2.89 -9.52 12.30
C GLY A 185 -4.07 -9.96 11.44
N ASP A 186 -5.27 -9.46 11.77
CA ASP A 186 -6.52 -9.82 11.10
C ASP A 186 -6.80 -8.95 9.85
N VAL A 187 -5.94 -7.97 9.54
CA VAL A 187 -6.13 -7.03 8.43
C VAL A 187 -5.12 -7.28 7.32
N ASP A 188 -5.63 -7.50 6.11
CA ASP A 188 -4.82 -7.58 4.89
C ASP A 188 -4.58 -6.16 4.33
N LEU A 189 -3.51 -5.51 4.80
CA LEU A 189 -3.16 -4.17 4.36
C LEU A 189 -2.79 -4.11 2.87
N ALA A 190 -2.30 -5.20 2.29
CA ALA A 190 -2.02 -5.24 0.86
C ALA A 190 -3.32 -5.24 0.04
N ALA A 191 -4.32 -6.00 0.45
CA ALA A 191 -5.66 -5.97 -0.17
C ALA A 191 -6.32 -4.59 0.01
N GLU A 192 -6.18 -3.99 1.20
CA GLU A 192 -6.68 -2.64 1.48
C GLU A 192 -6.01 -1.58 0.59
N ALA A 193 -4.69 -1.64 0.43
CA ALA A 193 -3.95 -0.73 -0.45
C ALA A 193 -4.41 -0.86 -1.92
N ILE A 194 -4.71 -2.08 -2.39
CA ILE A 194 -5.28 -2.30 -3.73
C ILE A 194 -6.65 -1.65 -3.84
N ARG A 195 -7.52 -1.82 -2.85
CA ARG A 195 -8.84 -1.20 -2.82
C ARG A 195 -8.75 0.33 -2.90
N LEU A 196 -7.89 0.92 -2.05
CA LEU A 196 -7.66 2.36 -2.03
C LEU A 196 -7.05 2.88 -3.34
N ALA A 197 -6.12 2.12 -3.94
CA ALA A 197 -5.53 2.49 -5.23
C ALA A 197 -6.56 2.44 -6.38
N ARG A 198 -7.49 1.47 -6.38
CA ARG A 198 -8.60 1.43 -7.34
C ARG A 198 -9.53 2.65 -7.19
N GLN A 199 -9.89 2.99 -5.95
CA GLN A 199 -10.71 4.17 -5.67
C GLN A 199 -10.02 5.46 -6.13
N LEU A 200 -8.72 5.60 -5.83
CA LEU A 200 -7.93 6.74 -6.27
C LEU A 200 -7.85 6.81 -7.80
N ALA A 201 -7.65 5.68 -8.49
CA ALA A 201 -7.59 5.62 -9.94
C ALA A 201 -8.91 6.04 -10.61
N ALA A 202 -10.05 5.75 -9.99
CA ALA A 202 -11.35 6.21 -10.46
C ALA A 202 -11.51 7.74 -10.36
N SER A 203 -10.94 8.36 -9.32
CA SER A 203 -11.08 9.80 -9.04
C SER A 203 -10.00 10.65 -9.72
N ALA A 204 -8.75 10.16 -9.83
CA ALA A 204 -7.61 10.97 -10.28
C ALA A 204 -7.31 10.89 -11.78
N GLN A 205 -7.67 9.82 -12.48
CA GLN A 205 -7.37 9.56 -13.91
C GLN A 205 -5.90 9.85 -14.28
N ASP A 206 -4.96 9.51 -13.40
CA ASP A 206 -3.54 9.76 -13.53
C ASP A 206 -2.77 8.47 -13.89
N GLU A 207 -1.79 8.56 -14.77
CA GLU A 207 -1.04 7.41 -15.28
C GLU A 207 -0.19 6.73 -14.19
N GLU A 208 0.33 7.51 -13.25
CA GLU A 208 1.16 6.97 -12.17
C GLU A 208 0.30 6.30 -11.08
N VAL A 209 -0.93 6.76 -10.87
CA VAL A 209 -1.91 6.05 -10.03
C VAL A 209 -2.23 4.68 -10.65
N ALA A 210 -2.45 4.63 -11.95
CA ALA A 210 -2.66 3.37 -12.67
C ALA A 210 -1.41 2.47 -12.59
N GLY A 211 -0.21 3.05 -12.71
CA GLY A 211 1.06 2.35 -12.52
C GLY A 211 1.17 1.71 -11.14
N LEU A 212 0.85 2.45 -10.08
CA LEU A 212 0.85 1.93 -8.72
C LEU A 212 -0.17 0.81 -8.51
N LEU A 213 -1.39 0.96 -9.04
CA LEU A 213 -2.42 -0.09 -8.98
C LEU A 213 -1.95 -1.36 -9.69
N ALA A 214 -1.40 -1.23 -10.90
CA ALA A 214 -0.85 -2.35 -11.65
C ALA A 214 0.27 -3.06 -10.87
N LEU A 215 1.20 -2.29 -10.28
CA LEU A 215 2.28 -2.82 -9.44
C LEU A 215 1.73 -3.64 -8.26
N PHE A 216 0.72 -3.12 -7.56
CA PHE A 216 0.09 -3.82 -6.44
C PHE A 216 -0.56 -5.12 -6.88
N LEU A 217 -1.34 -5.10 -7.97
CA LEU A 217 -2.00 -6.28 -8.51
C LEU A 217 -1.00 -7.37 -8.87
N LEU A 218 0.06 -7.02 -9.62
CA LEU A 218 1.12 -7.93 -10.05
C LEU A 218 1.90 -8.53 -8.88
N HIS A 219 2.20 -7.72 -7.87
CA HIS A 219 2.88 -8.21 -6.66
C HIS A 219 1.97 -9.07 -5.79
N HIS A 220 0.71 -8.68 -5.60
CA HIS A 220 -0.25 -9.41 -4.78
C HIS A 220 -0.66 -10.74 -5.42
N ALA A 221 -0.72 -10.81 -6.75
CA ALA A 221 -1.01 -12.04 -7.49
C ALA A 221 -0.07 -13.20 -7.12
N ARG A 222 1.18 -12.91 -6.78
CA ARG A 222 2.20 -13.92 -6.43
C ARG A 222 2.20 -14.33 -4.96
N ARG A 223 1.37 -13.68 -4.14
CA ARG A 223 1.35 -13.89 -2.67
C ARG A 223 1.20 -15.35 -2.25
N PRO A 224 0.31 -16.18 -2.86
CA PRO A 224 0.16 -17.57 -2.46
C PRO A 224 1.42 -18.42 -2.60
N ALA A 225 2.34 -18.02 -3.48
CA ALA A 225 3.61 -18.74 -3.74
C ALA A 225 4.82 -18.18 -2.98
N ARG A 226 4.68 -17.04 -2.25
CA ARG A 226 5.81 -16.35 -1.61
C ARG A 226 6.32 -16.98 -0.33
N THR A 227 5.47 -17.73 0.35
CA THR A 227 5.80 -18.37 1.63
C THR A 227 5.35 -19.82 1.65
N ARG A 228 6.15 -20.69 2.27
CA ARG A 228 5.76 -22.08 2.56
C ARG A 228 4.85 -22.14 3.79
N ALA A 229 4.26 -23.30 4.06
CA ALA A 229 3.42 -23.54 5.21
C ALA A 229 4.12 -23.29 6.57
N ASP A 230 5.44 -23.41 6.61
CA ASP A 230 6.29 -23.12 7.78
C ASP A 230 6.65 -21.63 7.92
N GLY A 231 6.13 -20.75 7.04
CA GLY A 231 6.42 -19.32 7.02
C GLY A 231 7.75 -18.95 6.34
N SER A 232 8.51 -19.91 5.81
CA SER A 232 9.75 -19.61 5.11
C SER A 232 9.52 -18.96 3.76
N LEU A 233 10.40 -17.99 3.40
CA LEU A 233 10.33 -17.29 2.11
C LEU A 233 10.72 -18.22 0.96
N VAL A 234 10.00 -18.10 -0.16
CA VAL A 234 10.32 -18.75 -1.43
C VAL A 234 10.85 -17.70 -2.40
N PRO A 235 12.12 -17.81 -2.85
CA PRO A 235 12.66 -16.94 -3.88
C PRO A 235 11.80 -16.95 -5.14
N LEU A 236 11.79 -15.86 -5.89
CA LEU A 236 10.94 -15.72 -7.08
C LEU A 236 11.19 -16.83 -8.12
N ALA A 237 12.45 -17.23 -8.30
CA ALA A 237 12.83 -18.30 -9.22
C ALA A 237 12.26 -19.68 -8.81
N ASP A 238 12.05 -19.89 -7.50
CA ASP A 238 11.60 -21.17 -6.93
C ASP A 238 10.07 -21.18 -6.66
N GLN A 239 9.36 -20.08 -6.96
CA GLN A 239 7.92 -19.99 -6.74
C GLN A 239 7.14 -20.87 -7.71
N ASP A 240 6.18 -21.64 -7.17
CA ASP A 240 5.20 -22.34 -8.00
C ASP A 240 4.24 -21.33 -8.65
N ARG A 241 4.45 -21.09 -9.95
CA ARG A 241 3.67 -20.12 -10.73
C ARG A 241 2.24 -20.58 -10.98
N SER A 242 1.90 -21.85 -10.73
CA SER A 242 0.52 -22.35 -10.81
C SER A 242 -0.36 -21.79 -9.69
N LEU A 243 0.26 -21.38 -8.57
CA LEU A 243 -0.41 -20.73 -7.44
C LEU A 243 -0.66 -19.23 -7.65
N TRP A 244 -0.10 -18.63 -8.71
CA TRP A 244 -0.28 -17.21 -8.98
C TRP A 244 -1.68 -16.92 -9.49
N ARG A 245 -2.26 -15.84 -9.00
CA ARG A 245 -3.60 -15.39 -9.38
C ARG A 245 -3.58 -14.76 -10.77
N ARG A 246 -3.93 -15.56 -11.78
CA ARG A 246 -3.91 -15.15 -13.20
C ARG A 246 -4.89 -14.03 -13.52
N ASP A 247 -6.02 -13.98 -12.83
CA ASP A 247 -6.99 -12.90 -12.91
C ASP A 247 -6.37 -11.54 -12.56
N MET A 248 -5.63 -11.47 -11.44
CA MET A 248 -4.96 -10.24 -11.01
C MET A 248 -3.79 -9.86 -11.92
N ILE A 249 -3.06 -10.83 -12.45
CA ILE A 249 -1.99 -10.56 -13.41
C ILE A 249 -2.58 -9.94 -14.68
N ALA A 250 -3.65 -10.53 -15.23
CA ALA A 250 -4.32 -10.02 -16.43
C ALA A 250 -4.86 -8.60 -16.21
N GLU A 251 -5.52 -8.33 -15.07
CA GLU A 251 -5.98 -6.99 -14.69
C GLU A 251 -4.81 -6.00 -14.60
N GLY A 252 -3.73 -6.37 -13.88
CA GLY A 252 -2.56 -5.50 -13.70
C GLY A 252 -1.87 -5.16 -15.02
N VAL A 253 -1.72 -6.14 -15.92
CA VAL A 253 -1.17 -5.93 -17.27
C VAL A 253 -2.06 -4.99 -18.08
N ALA A 254 -3.38 -5.20 -18.08
CA ALA A 254 -4.30 -4.34 -18.82
C ALA A 254 -4.28 -2.89 -18.33
N VAL A 255 -4.27 -2.67 -17.00
CA VAL A 255 -4.16 -1.34 -16.39
C VAL A 255 -2.85 -0.68 -16.78
N LEU A 256 -1.73 -1.41 -16.71
CA LEU A 256 -0.41 -0.90 -17.07
C LEU A 256 -0.34 -0.51 -18.56
N GLN A 257 -0.80 -1.37 -19.46
CA GLN A 257 -0.80 -1.10 -20.89
C GLN A 257 -1.60 0.16 -21.23
N ALA A 258 -2.77 0.34 -20.61
CA ALA A 258 -3.57 1.55 -20.78
C ALA A 258 -2.87 2.82 -20.27
N ALA A 259 -2.11 2.71 -19.18
CA ALA A 259 -1.32 3.82 -18.64
C ALA A 259 -0.14 4.17 -19.55
N LEU A 260 0.63 3.18 -20.01
CA LEU A 260 1.78 3.37 -20.89
C LEU A 260 1.40 3.95 -22.26
N ALA A 261 0.20 3.66 -22.76
CA ALA A 261 -0.31 4.19 -24.02
C ALA A 261 -0.48 5.73 -24.02
N ARG A 262 -0.41 6.39 -22.87
CA ARG A 262 -0.50 7.86 -22.75
C ARG A 262 0.83 8.59 -22.89
N ASP A 263 1.93 7.87 -23.14
CA ASP A 263 3.29 8.38 -23.41
C ASP A 263 3.84 9.30 -22.29
N ARG A 264 3.50 8.98 -21.03
CA ARG A 264 3.99 9.65 -19.83
C ARG A 264 4.47 8.62 -18.84
N LEU A 265 5.77 8.35 -18.85
CA LEU A 265 6.38 7.34 -18.00
C LEU A 265 6.81 7.91 -16.66
N TRP A 266 6.43 7.21 -15.58
CA TRP A 266 6.80 7.50 -14.21
C TRP A 266 7.30 6.25 -13.46
N GLU A 267 7.69 6.44 -12.22
CA GLU A 267 8.37 5.44 -11.39
C GLU A 267 7.55 4.14 -11.22
N TYR A 268 6.28 4.23 -10.81
CA TYR A 268 5.47 3.02 -10.54
C TYR A 268 5.06 2.28 -11.80
N GLN A 269 4.90 2.95 -12.92
CA GLN A 269 4.69 2.30 -14.21
C GLN A 269 5.92 1.46 -14.60
N ALA A 270 7.13 2.00 -14.46
CA ALA A 270 8.37 1.26 -14.75
C ALA A 270 8.54 0.06 -13.81
N GLN A 271 8.26 0.22 -12.52
CA GLN A 271 8.26 -0.89 -11.56
C GLN A 271 7.20 -1.96 -11.90
N ALA A 272 6.00 -1.53 -12.33
CA ALA A 272 4.95 -2.44 -12.75
C ALA A 272 5.33 -3.21 -14.02
N ALA A 273 6.02 -2.58 -14.97
CA ALA A 273 6.50 -3.24 -16.19
C ALA A 273 7.49 -4.37 -15.86
N ILE A 274 8.44 -4.13 -14.95
CA ILE A 274 9.35 -5.17 -14.45
C ILE A 274 8.55 -6.32 -13.81
N ALA A 275 7.55 -5.98 -12.97
CA ALA A 275 6.73 -6.99 -12.32
C ALA A 275 5.87 -7.79 -13.32
N ALA A 276 5.39 -7.15 -14.41
CA ALA A 276 4.62 -7.77 -15.47
C ALA A 276 5.46 -8.78 -16.25
N LEU A 277 6.70 -8.47 -16.61
CA LEU A 277 7.63 -9.38 -17.29
C LEU A 277 7.91 -10.66 -16.47
N HIS A 278 8.02 -10.52 -15.14
CA HIS A 278 8.08 -11.70 -14.28
C HIS A 278 6.76 -12.49 -14.26
N GLY A 279 5.61 -11.81 -14.41
CA GLY A 279 4.28 -12.42 -14.42
C GLY A 279 3.94 -13.14 -15.72
N ASP A 280 4.50 -12.70 -16.84
CA ASP A 280 4.26 -13.23 -18.18
C ASP A 280 4.99 -14.56 -18.39
N ALA A 281 6.24 -14.69 -17.94
CA ALA A 281 7.01 -15.92 -18.06
C ALA A 281 6.30 -17.10 -17.36
N GLN A 282 6.17 -18.24 -18.06
CA GLN A 282 5.57 -19.43 -17.47
C GLN A 282 6.52 -20.16 -16.53
N LYS A 283 7.83 -20.07 -16.81
CA LYS A 283 8.92 -20.61 -15.99
C LYS A 283 9.95 -19.52 -15.69
N ALA A 284 10.78 -19.75 -14.68
CA ALA A 284 11.78 -18.78 -14.25
C ALA A 284 12.85 -18.52 -15.32
N ASP A 285 13.21 -19.55 -16.08
CA ASP A 285 14.20 -19.51 -17.18
C ASP A 285 13.68 -18.84 -18.46
N GLU A 286 12.36 -18.64 -18.57
CA GLU A 286 11.71 -17.91 -19.67
C GLU A 286 11.56 -16.38 -19.38
N THR A 287 12.07 -15.91 -18.25
CA THR A 287 11.99 -14.48 -17.89
C THR A 287 12.84 -13.64 -18.85
N ASP A 288 12.23 -12.60 -19.46
CA ASP A 288 12.92 -11.68 -20.37
C ASP A 288 13.79 -10.69 -19.58
N TRP A 289 14.96 -11.16 -19.18
CA TRP A 289 15.92 -10.36 -18.43
C TRP A 289 16.48 -9.18 -19.22
N PRO A 290 16.78 -9.28 -20.52
CA PRO A 290 17.17 -8.12 -21.33
C PRO A 290 16.13 -6.98 -21.24
N GLN A 291 14.85 -7.27 -21.43
CA GLN A 291 13.79 -6.26 -21.33
C GLN A 291 13.64 -5.72 -19.89
N ILE A 292 13.84 -6.56 -18.88
CA ILE A 292 13.88 -6.11 -17.48
C ILE A 292 15.02 -5.11 -17.24
N VAL A 293 16.22 -5.32 -17.82
CA VAL A 293 17.33 -4.37 -17.71
C VAL A 293 16.99 -3.03 -18.36
N GLU A 294 16.33 -3.03 -19.52
CA GLU A 294 15.85 -1.81 -20.17
C GLU A 294 14.90 -1.01 -19.27
N TRP A 295 13.94 -1.68 -18.61
CA TRP A 295 13.06 -1.03 -17.66
C TRP A 295 13.78 -0.52 -16.40
N TYR A 296 14.81 -1.23 -15.93
CA TYR A 296 15.65 -0.71 -14.85
C TYR A 296 16.45 0.50 -15.29
N ASP A 297 16.90 0.60 -16.55
CA ASP A 297 17.57 1.78 -17.07
C ASP A 297 16.64 3.00 -17.05
N GLU A 298 15.38 2.83 -17.47
CA GLU A 298 14.36 3.87 -17.35
C GLU A 298 14.13 4.26 -15.88
N LEU A 299 13.98 3.29 -14.99
CA LEU A 299 13.73 3.54 -13.58
C LEU A 299 14.91 4.25 -12.90
N VAL A 300 16.15 3.94 -13.26
CA VAL A 300 17.35 4.67 -12.80
C VAL A 300 17.29 6.12 -13.26
N ARG A 301 16.88 6.40 -14.51
CA ARG A 301 16.75 7.78 -15.02
C ARG A 301 15.68 8.56 -14.28
N LEU A 302 14.57 7.91 -13.92
CA LEU A 302 13.46 8.56 -13.23
C LEU A 302 13.73 8.85 -11.74
N THR A 303 14.48 7.97 -11.06
CA THR A 303 14.57 8.01 -9.58
C THR A 303 15.97 8.33 -9.06
N ASP A 304 17.01 8.09 -9.85
CA ASP A 304 18.44 8.10 -9.43
C ASP A 304 18.70 7.31 -8.12
N SER A 305 17.86 6.33 -7.83
CA SER A 305 17.87 5.56 -6.56
C SER A 305 19.03 4.55 -6.51
N PRO A 306 19.86 4.56 -5.45
CA PRO A 306 20.89 3.54 -5.26
C PRO A 306 20.31 2.12 -5.14
N VAL A 307 19.12 1.97 -4.58
CA VAL A 307 18.43 0.67 -4.46
C VAL A 307 18.02 0.15 -5.84
N VAL A 308 17.52 1.04 -6.72
CA VAL A 308 17.20 0.68 -8.10
C VAL A 308 18.45 0.23 -8.86
N ARG A 309 19.57 0.95 -8.71
CA ARG A 309 20.85 0.58 -9.31
C ARG A 309 21.34 -0.79 -8.82
N LEU A 310 21.13 -1.10 -7.53
CA LEU A 310 21.45 -2.40 -6.96
C LEU A 310 20.62 -3.54 -7.59
N ASN A 311 19.31 -3.33 -7.70
CA ASN A 311 18.41 -4.31 -8.34
C ASN A 311 18.73 -4.48 -9.83
N ARG A 312 19.10 -3.37 -10.52
CA ARG A 312 19.59 -3.40 -11.90
C ARG A 312 20.84 -4.26 -12.04
N ALA A 313 21.79 -4.16 -11.11
CA ALA A 313 23.02 -4.97 -11.16
C ALA A 313 22.72 -6.49 -11.09
N VAL A 314 21.71 -6.87 -10.30
CA VAL A 314 21.23 -8.26 -10.27
C VAL A 314 20.61 -8.66 -11.61
N ALA A 315 19.75 -7.80 -12.19
CA ALA A 315 19.13 -8.06 -13.49
C ALA A 315 20.17 -8.19 -14.62
N VAL A 316 21.20 -7.34 -14.63
CA VAL A 316 22.36 -7.46 -15.54
C VAL A 316 23.07 -8.80 -15.35
N GLY A 317 23.21 -9.27 -14.10
CA GLY A 317 23.77 -10.57 -13.81
C GLY A 317 22.98 -11.75 -14.36
N GLU A 318 21.66 -11.61 -14.47
CA GLU A 318 20.80 -12.62 -15.10
C GLU A 318 20.80 -12.51 -16.64
N ALA A 319 20.82 -11.29 -17.19
CA ALA A 319 20.78 -11.05 -18.64
C ALA A 319 22.14 -11.35 -19.32
N ASP A 320 23.24 -10.79 -18.79
CA ASP A 320 24.57 -10.74 -19.41
C ASP A 320 25.58 -11.63 -18.70
N GLY A 321 25.13 -12.34 -17.69
CA GLY A 321 25.95 -13.24 -16.88
C GLY A 321 26.48 -12.61 -15.58
N PRO A 322 26.78 -13.46 -14.58
CA PRO A 322 27.05 -13.02 -13.21
C PRO A 322 28.27 -12.11 -13.07
N ARG A 323 29.26 -12.23 -13.97
CA ARG A 323 30.44 -11.33 -13.96
C ARG A 323 30.07 -9.89 -14.34
N ALA A 324 29.17 -9.72 -15.30
CA ALA A 324 28.64 -8.39 -15.67
C ALA A 324 27.87 -7.77 -14.51
N GLY A 325 27.03 -8.57 -13.83
CA GLY A 325 26.32 -8.16 -12.62
C GLY A 325 27.25 -7.74 -11.48
N LEU A 326 28.31 -8.52 -11.21
CA LEU A 326 29.32 -8.18 -10.21
C LEU A 326 30.06 -6.88 -10.55
N ALA A 327 30.39 -6.66 -11.82
CA ALA A 327 31.02 -5.42 -12.27
C ALA A 327 30.08 -4.21 -12.07
N ALA A 328 28.79 -4.34 -12.39
CA ALA A 328 27.80 -3.30 -12.15
C ALA A 328 27.59 -3.04 -10.65
N LEU A 329 27.59 -4.07 -9.81
CA LEU A 329 27.46 -3.98 -8.37
C LEU A 329 28.67 -3.30 -7.72
N ALA A 330 29.90 -3.58 -8.19
CA ALA A 330 31.15 -3.00 -7.66
C ALA A 330 31.22 -1.46 -7.79
N ALA A 331 30.43 -0.88 -8.67
CA ALA A 331 30.33 0.58 -8.83
C ALA A 331 29.44 1.26 -7.77
N LEU A 332 28.78 0.50 -6.89
CA LEU A 332 27.85 0.99 -5.89
C LEU A 332 28.47 0.99 -4.48
N ASP A 333 27.85 1.77 -3.59
CA ASP A 333 28.27 1.79 -2.18
C ASP A 333 27.99 0.43 -1.51
N PRO A 334 29.02 -0.25 -0.99
CA PRO A 334 28.88 -1.56 -0.34
C PRO A 334 28.09 -1.49 1.00
N THR A 335 27.82 -0.31 1.52
CA THR A 335 27.00 -0.12 2.73
C THR A 335 25.52 -0.15 2.45
N LEU A 336 25.10 -0.15 1.18
CA LEU A 336 23.70 -0.22 0.80
C LEU A 336 22.99 -1.45 1.40
N PRO A 337 21.76 -1.31 1.86
CA PRO A 337 20.97 -2.45 2.28
C PRO A 337 20.90 -3.50 1.16
N ARG A 338 21.07 -4.77 1.51
CA ARG A 338 21.09 -5.93 0.59
C ARG A 338 22.25 -6.00 -0.39
N TYR A 339 23.22 -5.07 -0.38
CA TYR A 339 24.40 -5.17 -1.24
C TYR A 339 25.11 -6.52 -1.06
N THR A 340 25.41 -6.89 0.20
CA THR A 340 26.07 -8.15 0.53
C THR A 340 25.27 -9.38 0.09
N ALA A 341 23.95 -9.34 0.21
CA ALA A 341 23.07 -10.43 -0.25
C ALA A 341 23.07 -10.54 -1.79
N SER A 342 23.03 -9.40 -2.50
CA SER A 342 23.13 -9.37 -3.97
C SER A 342 24.48 -9.84 -4.47
N ALA A 343 25.58 -9.47 -3.80
CA ALA A 343 26.92 -9.98 -4.10
C ALA A 343 26.99 -11.50 -3.89
N ALA A 344 26.46 -12.01 -2.77
CA ALA A 344 26.40 -13.45 -2.50
C ALA A 344 25.68 -14.21 -3.61
N TYR A 345 24.54 -13.70 -4.04
CA TYR A 345 23.75 -14.28 -5.13
C TYR A 345 24.53 -14.33 -6.45
N LEU A 346 25.17 -13.22 -6.82
CA LEU A 346 25.94 -13.15 -8.08
C LEU A 346 27.19 -14.04 -8.05
N HIS A 347 27.91 -14.15 -6.91
CA HIS A 347 29.02 -15.09 -6.74
C HIS A 347 28.54 -16.54 -6.84
N GLU A 348 27.41 -16.87 -6.24
CA GLU A 348 26.80 -18.19 -6.38
C GLU A 348 26.50 -18.52 -7.85
N ARG A 349 25.87 -17.58 -8.59
CA ARG A 349 25.61 -17.73 -10.03
C ARG A 349 26.90 -17.84 -10.86
N ALA A 350 27.98 -17.24 -10.41
CA ALA A 350 29.30 -17.36 -11.03
C ALA A 350 30.01 -18.68 -10.74
N GLY A 351 29.49 -19.54 -9.87
CA GLY A 351 30.13 -20.77 -9.41
C GLY A 351 31.17 -20.57 -8.31
N ASP A 352 31.36 -19.36 -7.79
CA ASP A 352 32.22 -19.06 -6.66
C ASP A 352 31.51 -19.36 -5.34
N ILE A 353 31.29 -20.64 -5.10
CA ILE A 353 30.48 -21.17 -4.00
C ILE A 353 31.07 -20.80 -2.63
N ALA A 354 32.40 -20.76 -2.52
CA ALA A 354 33.06 -20.44 -1.25
C ALA A 354 32.79 -18.98 -0.85
N THR A 355 33.04 -18.02 -1.73
CA THR A 355 32.78 -16.61 -1.51
C THR A 355 31.29 -16.37 -1.29
N ALA A 356 30.41 -17.00 -2.06
CA ALA A 356 28.96 -16.87 -1.90
C ALA A 356 28.50 -17.30 -0.49
N ALA A 357 29.01 -18.44 0.02
CA ALA A 357 28.66 -18.94 1.34
C ALA A 357 29.09 -17.99 2.47
N GLU A 358 30.27 -17.37 2.35
CA GLU A 358 30.73 -16.36 3.32
C GLU A 358 29.86 -15.08 3.28
N LEU A 359 29.57 -14.59 2.10
CA LEU A 359 28.75 -13.40 1.91
C LEU A 359 27.30 -13.61 2.37
N TYR A 360 26.70 -14.80 2.18
CA TYR A 360 25.38 -15.10 2.72
C TYR A 360 25.35 -15.07 4.25
N VAL A 361 26.40 -15.54 4.94
CA VAL A 361 26.52 -15.43 6.40
C VAL A 361 26.56 -13.97 6.81
N ALA A 362 27.42 -13.18 6.19
CA ALA A 362 27.53 -11.75 6.49
C ALA A 362 26.23 -10.97 6.19
N ALA A 363 25.50 -11.36 5.16
CA ALA A 363 24.19 -10.78 4.83
C ALA A 363 23.13 -11.17 5.87
N ALA A 364 23.13 -12.41 6.36
CA ALA A 364 22.20 -12.88 7.38
C ALA A 364 22.38 -12.12 8.72
N GLU A 365 23.61 -11.80 9.09
CA GLU A 365 23.91 -11.01 10.31
C GLU A 365 23.33 -9.58 10.24
N ARG A 366 23.24 -9.01 9.03
CA ARG A 366 22.72 -7.66 8.79
C ARG A 366 21.22 -7.61 8.52
N ALA A 367 20.58 -8.76 8.28
CA ALA A 367 19.15 -8.83 7.95
C ALA A 367 18.28 -8.42 9.14
N GLN A 368 17.40 -7.45 8.92
CA GLN A 368 16.44 -6.94 9.93
C GLN A 368 15.22 -7.84 10.06
N ASN A 369 14.81 -8.48 8.95
CA ASN A 369 13.65 -9.36 8.91
C ASN A 369 14.05 -10.80 9.21
N VAL A 370 13.33 -11.45 10.11
CA VAL A 370 13.60 -12.84 10.56
C VAL A 370 13.52 -13.84 9.39
N ALA A 371 12.52 -13.69 8.51
CA ALA A 371 12.33 -14.60 7.37
C ALA A 371 13.47 -14.46 6.35
N GLU A 372 13.95 -13.24 6.09
CA GLU A 372 15.11 -12.97 5.24
C GLU A 372 16.38 -13.56 5.86
N ARG A 373 16.60 -13.35 7.16
CA ARG A 373 17.75 -13.92 7.89
C ARG A 373 17.77 -15.44 7.81
N ASN A 374 16.62 -16.08 8.04
CA ASN A 374 16.49 -17.53 7.98
C ASN A 374 16.80 -18.06 6.57
N HIS A 375 16.29 -17.39 5.53
CA HIS A 375 16.57 -17.74 4.14
C HIS A 375 18.08 -17.67 3.83
N LEU A 376 18.73 -16.56 4.16
CA LEU A 376 20.17 -16.35 3.91
C LEU A 376 21.03 -17.37 4.68
N THR A 377 20.68 -17.65 5.94
CA THR A 377 21.35 -18.65 6.77
C THR A 377 21.24 -20.05 6.16
N LEU A 378 20.03 -20.43 5.72
CA LEU A 378 19.80 -21.73 5.09
C LEU A 378 20.58 -21.86 3.79
N ARG A 379 20.64 -20.79 2.97
CA ARG A 379 21.40 -20.79 1.71
C ARG A 379 22.89 -20.97 1.97
N ALA A 380 23.46 -20.22 2.92
CA ALA A 380 24.84 -20.38 3.34
C ALA A 380 25.17 -21.80 3.80
N ALA A 381 24.29 -22.41 4.61
CA ALA A 381 24.45 -23.76 5.09
C ALA A 381 24.41 -24.82 3.96
N THR A 382 23.54 -24.59 2.97
CA THR A 382 23.42 -25.48 1.80
C THR A 382 24.70 -25.44 0.96
N LEU A 383 25.23 -24.25 0.65
CA LEU A 383 26.46 -24.09 -0.12
C LEU A 383 27.69 -24.69 0.59
N ARG A 384 27.80 -24.52 1.91
CA ARG A 384 28.87 -25.14 2.70
C ARG A 384 28.86 -26.66 2.65
N ARG A 385 27.64 -27.26 2.64
CA ARG A 385 27.50 -28.72 2.52
C ARG A 385 27.96 -29.23 1.15
N SER A 386 27.64 -28.53 0.06
CA SER A 386 28.09 -28.89 -1.28
C SER A 386 29.61 -28.86 -1.37
N LEU A 387 30.31 -27.86 -0.81
CA LEU A 387 31.75 -27.77 -0.76
C LEU A 387 32.42 -28.91 0.03
N GLN A 388 31.76 -29.44 1.06
CA GLN A 388 32.23 -30.56 1.85
C GLN A 388 32.06 -31.90 1.13
N GLY A 389 30.94 -32.07 0.41
CA GLY A 389 30.68 -33.29 -0.39
C GLY A 389 31.58 -33.44 -1.61
N GLU A 390 32.11 -32.34 -2.17
CA GLU A 390 33.06 -32.37 -3.29
C GLU A 390 34.52 -32.69 -2.84
N ARG A 391 34.80 -32.64 -1.53
CA ARG A 391 36.11 -32.90 -0.94
C ARG A 391 36.27 -34.32 -0.35
N GLY A 392 35.18 -35.09 -0.28
CA GLY A 392 35.15 -36.46 0.21
C GLY A 392 34.91 -37.47 -0.89
#